data_06c23a78b7073c3c7dd2750dc8e22ffa
#
_entry.id   06c23a78b7073c3c7dd2750dc8e22ffa
#
_cell.length_a   1.000
_cell.length_b   1.000
_cell.length_c   1.000
_cell.angle_alpha   90.00
_cell.angle_beta   90.00
_cell.angle_gamma   90.00
#
_symmetry.space_group_name_H-M   'P 1'
#
loop_
_entity.id
_entity.type
_entity.pdbx_description
1 polymer ?
#
loop_
_entity_poly.entity_id
_entity_poly.type
_entity_poly.pdbx_seq_one_letter_code
_entity_poly.pdbx_strand_id
1 'polypeptide(L)'
;MSKSKIVGLFLGPVFFLLIILWPEPFLSNEGDAVIAVAIWMVSWWLTEAVSISVTALLPLLLFPLLDIMPIAEVGNNYGSPIIFLFFGGFVMALALEKVNLHRRIALNIIRITGTTPNKVVLGFMIATASLSMWISNTATTVVMLPIAMSVIKLLIHDIDGFTKKDRNFAVSVLLGIAFSANAGGIATVIGTPPNSILIGLLENEYQIEISFLKWMVFALPFSIIMIGLSYVTLVHLIFPSKGLNFSASKEVIQVELRKLGPTRSKEKMVLAIFAVTVSLWIFRTLINSIFPSLGLSDTMISMFAAISLFAVPFNLKKGDFIL
;
A
#
# COMPACT_ATOMS: atom_id res chain seq x y z
N MET A 1 23.65 -17.68 2.53
CA MET A 1 22.21 -17.95 2.28
C MET A 1 21.65 -18.81 3.40
N SER A 2 20.41 -18.57 3.84
CA SER A 2 19.73 -19.49 4.77
C SER A 2 19.45 -20.84 4.11
N LYS A 3 19.30 -21.93 4.91
CA LYS A 3 18.93 -23.24 4.36
C LYS A 3 17.66 -23.21 3.51
N SER A 4 16.67 -22.41 3.92
CA SER A 4 15.41 -22.20 3.19
C SER A 4 15.66 -21.63 1.79
N LYS A 5 16.52 -20.61 1.65
CA LYS A 5 16.85 -20.00 0.36
C LYS A 5 17.56 -20.96 -0.60
N ILE A 6 18.46 -21.80 -0.07
CA ILE A 6 19.15 -22.83 -0.89
C ILE A 6 18.16 -23.89 -1.36
N VAL A 7 17.31 -24.38 -0.46
CA VAL A 7 16.27 -25.36 -0.83
C VAL A 7 15.34 -24.80 -1.88
N GLY A 8 14.81 -23.57 -1.69
CA GLY A 8 13.92 -22.95 -2.65
C GLY A 8 14.53 -22.71 -4.02
N LEU A 9 15.83 -22.39 -4.07
CA LEU A 9 16.55 -22.17 -5.33
C LEU A 9 16.46 -23.38 -6.27
N PHE A 10 16.53 -24.59 -5.71
CA PHE A 10 16.47 -25.84 -6.48
C PHE A 10 15.08 -26.44 -6.56
N LEU A 11 14.25 -26.25 -5.52
CA LEU A 11 12.92 -26.86 -5.42
C LEU A 11 11.99 -26.37 -6.56
N GLY A 12 12.00 -25.06 -6.83
CA GLY A 12 11.20 -24.48 -7.93
C GLY A 12 11.51 -25.09 -9.28
N PRO A 13 12.78 -25.01 -9.77
CA PRO A 13 13.18 -25.63 -11.02
C PRO A 13 12.94 -27.15 -11.08
N VAL A 14 13.13 -27.86 -9.96
CA VAL A 14 12.91 -29.33 -9.92
C VAL A 14 11.44 -29.64 -10.11
N PHE A 15 10.52 -28.98 -9.40
CA PHE A 15 9.09 -29.20 -9.58
C PHE A 15 8.62 -28.79 -10.98
N PHE A 16 9.13 -27.69 -11.51
CA PHE A 16 8.90 -27.28 -12.88
C PHE A 16 9.24 -28.40 -13.87
N LEU A 17 10.47 -28.95 -13.78
CA LEU A 17 10.91 -30.04 -14.64
C LEU A 17 10.09 -31.32 -14.46
N LEU A 18 9.71 -31.67 -13.23
CA LEU A 18 8.88 -32.83 -12.95
C LEU A 18 7.51 -32.73 -13.63
N ILE A 19 6.90 -31.54 -13.68
CA ILE A 19 5.60 -31.32 -14.32
C ILE A 19 5.75 -31.33 -15.85
N ILE A 20 6.72 -30.61 -16.39
CA ILE A 20 6.94 -30.51 -17.85
C ILE A 20 7.32 -31.87 -18.47
N LEU A 21 8.07 -32.69 -17.74
CA LEU A 21 8.52 -34.01 -18.21
C LEU A 21 7.53 -35.14 -17.87
N TRP A 22 6.39 -34.83 -17.26
CA TRP A 22 5.38 -35.83 -16.94
C TRP A 22 4.73 -36.36 -18.21
N PRO A 23 4.60 -37.70 -18.40
CA PRO A 23 4.20 -38.29 -19.68
C PRO A 23 2.76 -37.98 -20.11
N GLU A 24 1.86 -37.77 -19.13
CA GLU A 24 0.44 -37.51 -19.38
C GLU A 24 0.04 -36.16 -18.77
N PRO A 25 -0.49 -35.23 -19.55
CA PRO A 25 -0.90 -33.93 -19.00
C PRO A 25 -2.08 -34.08 -18.06
N PHE A 26 -2.05 -33.30 -16.95
CA PHE A 26 -3.15 -33.25 -15.98
C PHE A 26 -4.34 -32.43 -16.47
N LEU A 27 -4.07 -31.34 -17.23
CA LEU A 27 -5.07 -30.46 -17.83
C LEU A 27 -4.90 -30.44 -19.36
N SER A 28 -3.90 -29.72 -19.82
CA SER A 28 -3.44 -29.62 -21.21
C SER A 28 -1.95 -29.31 -21.17
N ASN A 29 -1.23 -29.50 -22.24
CA ASN A 29 0.20 -29.18 -22.30
C ASN A 29 0.49 -27.72 -21.92
N GLU A 30 -0.33 -26.78 -22.39
CA GLU A 30 -0.23 -25.36 -22.08
C GLU A 30 -0.61 -25.10 -20.61
N GLY A 31 -1.68 -25.70 -20.12
CA GLY A 31 -2.14 -25.55 -18.73
C GLY A 31 -1.10 -26.06 -17.72
N ASP A 32 -0.52 -27.22 -17.99
CA ASP A 32 0.52 -27.80 -17.14
C ASP A 32 1.80 -26.96 -17.17
N ALA A 33 2.15 -26.40 -18.34
CA ALA A 33 3.27 -25.49 -18.46
C ALA A 33 3.07 -24.20 -17.64
N VAL A 34 1.88 -23.61 -17.64
CA VAL A 34 1.53 -22.45 -16.80
C VAL A 34 1.64 -22.80 -15.31
N ILE A 35 1.10 -23.97 -14.90
CA ILE A 35 1.19 -24.44 -13.51
C ILE A 35 2.66 -24.66 -13.10
N ALA A 36 3.46 -25.25 -13.98
CA ALA A 36 4.88 -25.49 -13.71
C ALA A 36 5.64 -24.18 -13.44
N VAL A 37 5.43 -23.16 -14.28
CA VAL A 37 6.01 -21.82 -14.11
C VAL A 37 5.50 -21.18 -12.83
N ALA A 38 4.20 -21.27 -12.54
CA ALA A 38 3.61 -20.71 -11.30
C ALA A 38 4.22 -21.35 -10.04
N ILE A 39 4.39 -22.68 -10.02
CA ILE A 39 5.01 -23.40 -8.89
C ILE A 39 6.46 -22.97 -8.70
N TRP A 40 7.22 -22.78 -9.80
CA TRP A 40 8.59 -22.24 -9.71
C TRP A 40 8.60 -20.85 -9.08
N MET A 41 7.75 -19.92 -9.58
CA MET A 41 7.64 -18.57 -9.06
C MET A 41 7.23 -18.55 -7.58
N VAL A 42 6.20 -19.30 -7.20
CA VAL A 42 5.72 -19.39 -5.81
C VAL A 42 6.80 -19.97 -4.89
N SER A 43 7.54 -20.99 -5.34
CA SER A 43 8.65 -21.57 -4.57
C SER A 43 9.73 -20.54 -4.26
N TRP A 44 10.10 -19.72 -5.25
CA TRP A 44 11.09 -18.65 -5.08
C TRP A 44 10.57 -17.48 -4.24
N TRP A 45 9.29 -17.14 -4.36
CA TRP A 45 8.67 -16.08 -3.54
C TRP A 45 8.57 -16.48 -2.08
N LEU A 46 8.10 -17.69 -1.78
CA LEU A 46 7.94 -18.14 -0.39
C LEU A 46 9.28 -18.34 0.34
N THR A 47 10.31 -18.75 -0.38
CA THR A 47 11.64 -18.99 0.19
C THR A 47 12.56 -17.79 0.11
N GLU A 48 12.15 -16.72 -0.63
CA GLU A 48 13.01 -15.59 -0.98
C GLU A 48 14.38 -16.04 -1.54
N ALA A 49 14.38 -17.12 -2.31
CA ALA A 49 15.61 -17.69 -2.88
C ALA A 49 16.27 -16.69 -3.84
N VAL A 50 15.44 -16.00 -4.62
CA VAL A 50 15.82 -14.93 -5.55
C VAL A 50 14.92 -13.72 -5.25
N SER A 51 15.31 -12.52 -5.66
CA SER A 51 14.49 -11.33 -5.45
C SER A 51 13.13 -11.48 -6.17
N ILE A 52 12.08 -10.96 -5.55
CA ILE A 52 10.71 -10.99 -6.09
C ILE A 52 10.67 -10.41 -7.52
N SER A 53 11.42 -9.32 -7.76
CA SER A 53 11.47 -8.66 -9.08
C SER A 53 12.09 -9.56 -10.16
N VAL A 54 13.14 -10.33 -9.83
CA VAL A 54 13.75 -11.25 -10.79
C VAL A 54 12.84 -12.46 -11.03
N THR A 55 12.22 -13.00 -9.98
CA THR A 55 11.23 -14.08 -10.10
C THR A 55 10.07 -13.67 -11.00
N ALA A 56 9.62 -12.42 -10.89
CA ALA A 56 8.56 -11.87 -11.74
C ALA A 56 8.91 -11.78 -13.22
N LEU A 57 10.18 -11.94 -13.63
CA LEU A 57 10.60 -11.95 -15.04
C LEU A 57 10.57 -13.37 -15.65
N LEU A 58 10.35 -14.43 -14.86
CA LEU A 58 10.30 -15.80 -15.37
C LEU A 58 9.29 -16.00 -16.51
N PRO A 59 8.05 -15.45 -16.46
CA PRO A 59 7.10 -15.59 -17.56
C PRO A 59 7.59 -14.99 -18.89
N LEU A 60 8.36 -13.88 -18.86
CA LEU A 60 8.93 -13.28 -20.09
C LEU A 60 9.86 -14.25 -20.84
N LEU A 61 10.54 -15.12 -20.09
CA LEU A 61 11.44 -16.12 -20.66
C LEU A 61 10.70 -17.43 -20.97
N LEU A 62 9.94 -17.94 -19.98
CA LEU A 62 9.42 -19.30 -20.02
C LEU A 62 8.14 -19.44 -20.86
N PHE A 63 7.27 -18.43 -20.88
CA PHE A 63 6.03 -18.52 -21.68
C PHE A 63 6.30 -18.66 -23.19
N PRO A 64 7.21 -17.85 -23.80
CA PRO A 64 7.57 -18.06 -25.19
C PRO A 64 8.34 -19.36 -25.44
N LEU A 65 9.20 -19.79 -24.52
CA LEU A 65 9.98 -21.03 -24.64
C LEU A 65 9.11 -22.29 -24.59
N LEU A 66 7.97 -22.23 -23.91
CA LEU A 66 7.01 -23.32 -23.73
C LEU A 66 5.82 -23.20 -24.68
N ASP A 67 5.88 -22.32 -25.68
CA ASP A 67 4.81 -22.03 -26.63
C ASP A 67 3.44 -21.71 -25.99
N ILE A 68 3.46 -21.17 -24.74
CA ILE A 68 2.25 -20.75 -24.02
C ILE A 68 1.71 -19.44 -24.64
N MET A 69 2.62 -18.48 -24.89
CA MET A 69 2.26 -17.14 -25.35
C MET A 69 3.44 -16.48 -26.08
N PRO A 70 3.24 -15.82 -27.22
CA PRO A 70 4.29 -15.10 -27.93
C PRO A 70 4.90 -13.99 -27.08
N ILE A 71 6.20 -13.73 -27.22
CA ILE A 71 6.94 -12.73 -26.42
C ILE A 71 6.32 -11.32 -26.52
N ALA A 72 5.75 -10.95 -27.66
CA ALA A 72 5.09 -9.66 -27.83
C ALA A 72 3.84 -9.54 -26.94
N GLU A 73 3.09 -10.60 -26.78
CA GLU A 73 1.87 -10.66 -25.98
C GLU A 73 2.20 -10.69 -24.48
N VAL A 74 3.22 -11.49 -24.09
CA VAL A 74 3.76 -11.46 -22.73
C VAL A 74 4.25 -10.05 -22.38
N GLY A 75 5.01 -9.42 -23.27
CA GLY A 75 5.54 -8.06 -23.10
C GLY A 75 4.43 -7.01 -22.93
N ASN A 76 3.34 -7.13 -23.67
CA ASN A 76 2.17 -6.24 -23.55
C ASN A 76 1.55 -6.30 -22.14
N ASN A 77 1.54 -7.48 -21.50
CA ASN A 77 1.06 -7.60 -20.13
C ASN A 77 1.95 -6.84 -19.12
N TYR A 78 3.26 -6.82 -19.34
CA TYR A 78 4.20 -6.02 -18.55
C TYR A 78 4.14 -4.52 -18.85
N GLY A 79 3.65 -4.15 -20.03
CA GLY A 79 3.39 -2.76 -20.45
C GLY A 79 1.94 -2.31 -20.25
N SER A 80 1.15 -3.01 -19.47
CA SER A 80 -0.26 -2.71 -19.22
C SER A 80 -0.46 -1.31 -18.59
N PRO A 81 -1.50 -0.54 -19.01
CA PRO A 81 -1.84 0.76 -18.41
C PRO A 81 -1.92 0.73 -16.90
N ILE A 82 -2.36 -0.37 -16.30
CA ILE A 82 -2.47 -0.56 -14.87
C ILE A 82 -1.11 -0.52 -14.16
N ILE A 83 -0.07 -1.08 -14.78
CA ILE A 83 1.29 -1.03 -14.23
C ILE A 83 1.78 0.41 -14.17
N PHE A 84 1.50 1.23 -15.17
CA PHE A 84 1.82 2.65 -15.17
C PHE A 84 0.97 3.45 -14.18
N LEU A 85 -0.29 3.06 -13.95
CA LEU A 85 -1.10 3.64 -12.88
C LEU A 85 -0.45 3.42 -11.51
N PHE A 86 0.00 2.18 -11.24
CA PHE A 86 0.75 1.86 -10.02
C PHE A 86 2.07 2.59 -9.93
N PHE A 87 2.84 2.62 -11.01
CA PHE A 87 4.12 3.31 -11.04
C PHE A 87 3.97 4.77 -10.60
N GLY A 88 3.01 5.50 -11.17
CA GLY A 88 2.74 6.88 -10.77
C GLY A 88 2.27 6.99 -9.30
N GLY A 89 1.41 6.07 -8.85
CA GLY A 89 0.99 5.99 -7.45
C GLY A 89 2.17 5.76 -6.50
N PHE A 90 3.09 4.84 -6.82
CA PHE A 90 4.29 4.58 -6.02
C PHE A 90 5.26 5.76 -6.01
N VAL A 91 5.43 6.46 -7.12
CA VAL A 91 6.25 7.68 -7.17
C VAL A 91 5.66 8.77 -6.26
N MET A 92 4.33 8.94 -6.25
CA MET A 92 3.67 9.85 -5.30
C MET A 92 3.88 9.43 -3.85
N ALA A 93 3.75 8.13 -3.54
CA ALA A 93 4.01 7.59 -2.21
C ALA A 93 5.44 7.87 -1.76
N LEU A 94 6.44 7.61 -2.60
CA LEU A 94 7.85 7.91 -2.33
C LEU A 94 8.08 9.40 -2.08
N ALA A 95 7.42 10.29 -2.82
CA ALA A 95 7.52 11.73 -2.60
C ALA A 95 6.93 12.13 -1.23
N LEU A 96 5.77 11.59 -0.85
CA LEU A 96 5.17 11.80 0.47
C LEU A 96 6.10 11.33 1.60
N GLU A 97 6.76 10.19 1.40
CA GLU A 97 7.74 9.63 2.35
C GLU A 97 9.00 10.48 2.43
N LYS A 98 9.60 10.84 1.30
CA LYS A 98 10.85 11.61 1.22
C LYS A 98 10.77 12.96 1.94
N VAL A 99 9.61 13.62 1.89
CA VAL A 99 9.40 14.91 2.56
C VAL A 99 8.83 14.78 3.98
N ASN A 100 8.58 13.56 4.49
CA ASN A 100 7.94 13.28 5.78
C ASN A 100 6.51 13.83 5.92
N LEU A 101 5.82 14.10 4.81
CA LEU A 101 4.46 14.62 4.82
C LEU A 101 3.47 13.59 5.40
N HIS A 102 3.66 12.31 5.10
CA HIS A 102 2.88 11.20 5.66
C HIS A 102 2.91 11.18 7.20
N ARG A 103 4.09 11.39 7.83
CA ARG A 103 4.23 11.45 9.29
C ARG A 103 3.48 12.66 9.87
N ARG A 104 3.56 13.81 9.20
CA ARG A 104 2.85 15.02 9.62
C ARG A 104 1.33 14.83 9.56
N ILE A 105 0.81 14.22 8.49
CA ILE A 105 -0.61 13.91 8.33
C ILE A 105 -1.04 12.97 9.45
N ALA A 106 -0.33 11.86 9.67
CA ALA A 106 -0.64 10.88 10.71
C ALA A 106 -0.70 11.51 12.11
N LEU A 107 0.34 12.25 12.50
CA LEU A 107 0.40 12.89 13.82
C LEU A 107 -0.71 13.92 14.02
N ASN A 108 -1.10 14.67 12.97
CA ASN A 108 -2.23 15.60 13.07
C ASN A 108 -3.56 14.87 13.25
N ILE A 109 -3.79 13.75 12.55
CA ILE A 109 -5.00 12.94 12.73
C ILE A 109 -5.07 12.41 14.17
N ILE A 110 -3.96 11.80 14.67
CA ILE A 110 -3.90 11.27 16.03
C ILE A 110 -4.14 12.39 17.06
N ARG A 111 -3.60 13.58 16.83
CA ARG A 111 -3.80 14.74 17.71
C ARG A 111 -5.26 15.15 17.84
N ILE A 112 -6.03 15.06 16.74
CA ILE A 112 -7.43 15.49 16.67
C ILE A 112 -8.35 14.46 17.33
N THR A 113 -8.05 13.18 17.27
CA THR A 113 -8.92 12.10 17.78
C THR A 113 -9.05 12.10 19.31
N GLY A 114 -8.05 12.60 20.03
CA GLY A 114 -8.09 12.76 21.48
C GLY A 114 -7.10 11.87 22.24
N THR A 115 -7.13 11.99 23.59
CA THR A 115 -6.06 11.52 24.48
C THR A 115 -6.43 10.31 25.34
N THR A 116 -7.67 9.83 25.30
CA THR A 116 -8.02 8.60 26.03
C THR A 116 -7.47 7.36 25.29
N PRO A 117 -7.18 6.25 25.99
CA PRO A 117 -6.62 5.04 25.39
C PRO A 117 -7.34 4.62 24.11
N ASN A 118 -8.65 4.50 24.17
CA ASN A 118 -9.49 4.10 23.04
C ASN A 118 -9.41 5.10 21.88
N LYS A 119 -9.38 6.41 22.17
CA LYS A 119 -9.24 7.45 21.15
C LYS A 119 -7.85 7.47 20.51
N VAL A 120 -6.81 7.14 21.27
CA VAL A 120 -5.46 7.00 20.71
C VAL A 120 -5.40 5.82 19.75
N VAL A 121 -5.96 4.65 20.13
CA VAL A 121 -6.09 3.51 19.19
C VAL A 121 -6.85 3.91 17.93
N LEU A 122 -8.01 4.55 18.09
CA LEU A 122 -8.80 5.03 16.93
C LEU A 122 -8.01 6.00 16.06
N GLY A 123 -7.26 6.92 16.66
CA GLY A 123 -6.41 7.87 15.96
C GLY A 123 -5.34 7.19 15.12
N PHE A 124 -4.65 6.18 15.67
CA PHE A 124 -3.70 5.36 14.93
C PHE A 124 -4.38 4.61 13.80
N MET A 125 -5.55 4.03 14.04
CA MET A 125 -6.29 3.29 13.01
C MET A 125 -6.73 4.20 11.86
N ILE A 126 -7.32 5.36 12.13
CA ILE A 126 -7.72 6.34 11.10
C ILE A 126 -6.51 6.87 10.34
N ALA A 127 -5.44 7.23 11.06
CA ALA A 127 -4.22 7.75 10.43
C ALA A 127 -3.59 6.70 9.51
N THR A 128 -3.48 5.46 9.98
CA THR A 128 -2.93 4.35 9.20
C THR A 128 -3.79 4.07 7.96
N ALA A 129 -5.11 3.95 8.11
CA ALA A 129 -6.00 3.73 6.98
C ALA A 129 -5.92 4.85 5.94
N SER A 130 -5.95 6.12 6.39
CA SER A 130 -5.87 7.28 5.49
C SER A 130 -4.56 7.33 4.71
N LEU A 131 -3.45 6.91 5.28
CA LEU A 131 -2.16 6.80 4.58
C LEU A 131 -2.15 5.60 3.64
N SER A 132 -2.66 4.46 4.09
CA SER A 132 -2.63 3.21 3.33
C SER A 132 -3.53 3.22 2.08
N MET A 133 -4.43 4.18 1.97
CA MET A 133 -5.14 4.47 0.73
C MET A 133 -4.22 4.89 -0.42
N TRP A 134 -3.05 5.45 -0.11
CA TRP A 134 -2.14 6.10 -1.07
C TRP A 134 -0.74 5.50 -1.09
N ILE A 135 -0.34 4.87 0.01
CA ILE A 135 0.97 4.27 0.23
C ILE A 135 0.73 2.78 0.52
N SER A 136 1.64 1.90 0.12
CA SER A 136 1.47 0.46 0.37
C SER A 136 1.24 0.15 1.87
N ASN A 137 0.44 -0.88 2.15
CA ASN A 137 0.11 -1.31 3.52
C ASN A 137 1.37 -1.56 4.36
N THR A 138 2.39 -2.18 3.77
CA THR A 138 3.66 -2.47 4.42
C THR A 138 4.42 -1.19 4.76
N ALA A 139 4.60 -0.27 3.80
CA ALA A 139 5.30 0.99 4.04
C ALA A 139 4.57 1.82 5.10
N THR A 140 3.24 1.92 5.03
CA THR A 140 2.43 2.59 6.04
C THR A 140 2.63 2.00 7.43
N THR A 141 2.60 0.67 7.55
CA THR A 141 2.81 -0.03 8.83
C THR A 141 4.20 0.23 9.40
N VAL A 142 5.24 0.14 8.57
CA VAL A 142 6.64 0.40 8.98
C VAL A 142 6.82 1.83 9.49
N VAL A 143 6.17 2.81 8.87
CA VAL A 143 6.22 4.21 9.32
C VAL A 143 5.44 4.44 10.61
N MET A 144 4.28 3.82 10.75
CA MET A 144 3.41 3.99 11.93
C MET A 144 3.96 3.28 13.17
N LEU A 145 4.70 2.18 13.00
CA LEU A 145 5.21 1.38 14.10
C LEU A 145 6.15 2.16 15.05
N PRO A 146 7.19 2.90 14.60
CA PRO A 146 8.03 3.70 15.50
C PRO A 146 7.25 4.80 16.26
N ILE A 147 6.25 5.41 15.60
CA ILE A 147 5.40 6.42 16.22
C ILE A 147 4.57 5.77 17.34
N ALA A 148 3.95 4.62 17.03
CA ALA A 148 3.17 3.86 18.00
C ALA A 148 4.04 3.41 19.19
N MET A 149 5.23 2.88 18.94
CA MET A 149 6.16 2.46 20.00
C MET A 149 6.60 3.62 20.89
N SER A 150 6.83 4.81 20.31
CA SER A 150 7.14 6.01 21.11
C SER A 150 5.97 6.40 22.02
N VAL A 151 4.74 6.36 21.49
CA VAL A 151 3.54 6.67 22.26
C VAL A 151 3.29 5.60 23.34
N ILE A 152 3.40 4.32 23.00
CA ILE A 152 3.22 3.21 23.95
C ILE A 152 4.22 3.33 25.11
N LYS A 153 5.51 3.51 24.81
CA LYS A 153 6.58 3.63 25.85
C LYS A 153 6.36 4.79 26.80
N LEU A 154 5.81 5.90 26.36
CA LEU A 154 5.60 7.08 27.19
C LEU A 154 4.28 7.03 27.99
N LEU A 155 3.31 6.25 27.52
CA LEU A 155 2.01 6.12 28.17
C LEU A 155 1.98 4.96 29.19
N ILE A 156 2.85 3.98 29.02
CA ILE A 156 3.02 2.87 29.96
C ILE A 156 4.16 3.27 30.92
N HIS A 157 3.79 3.97 32.02
CA HIS A 157 4.74 4.30 33.07
C HIS A 157 4.89 3.12 34.03
N ASP A 158 6.11 2.66 34.23
CA ASP A 158 6.49 1.53 35.09
C ASP A 158 6.36 1.76 36.61
N ILE A 159 5.55 2.72 37.08
CA ILE A 159 5.44 3.00 38.52
C ILE A 159 4.82 1.80 39.28
N ASP A 160 3.88 1.08 38.62
CA ASP A 160 3.17 -0.08 39.18
C ASP A 160 3.50 -1.43 38.49
N GLY A 161 4.55 -1.46 37.63
CA GLY A 161 4.84 -2.59 36.75
C GLY A 161 3.91 -2.65 35.53
N PHE A 162 4.30 -3.46 34.54
CA PHE A 162 3.54 -3.63 33.27
C PHE A 162 2.24 -4.43 33.51
N THR A 163 1.11 -3.76 33.50
CA THR A 163 -0.20 -4.35 33.78
C THR A 163 -0.83 -5.04 32.59
N LYS A 164 -1.86 -5.90 32.82
CA LYS A 164 -2.66 -6.49 31.73
C LYS A 164 -3.35 -5.42 30.87
N LYS A 165 -3.73 -4.29 31.44
CA LYS A 165 -4.35 -3.16 30.71
C LYS A 165 -3.36 -2.48 29.79
N ASP A 166 -2.11 -2.31 30.22
CA ASP A 166 -1.03 -1.75 29.40
C ASP A 166 -0.71 -2.65 28.21
N ARG A 167 -0.64 -3.96 28.45
CA ARG A 167 -0.50 -4.95 27.39
C ARG A 167 -1.65 -4.89 26.40
N ASN A 168 -2.89 -4.84 26.89
CA ASN A 168 -4.07 -4.75 26.04
C ASN A 168 -4.04 -3.49 25.16
N PHE A 169 -3.67 -2.34 25.73
CA PHE A 169 -3.52 -1.10 24.99
C PHE A 169 -2.45 -1.22 23.90
N ALA A 170 -1.26 -1.68 24.26
CA ALA A 170 -0.16 -1.83 23.30
C ALA A 170 -0.54 -2.77 22.15
N VAL A 171 -1.13 -3.92 22.45
CA VAL A 171 -1.58 -4.88 21.44
C VAL A 171 -2.69 -4.28 20.57
N SER A 172 -3.65 -3.55 21.15
CA SER A 172 -4.72 -2.88 20.39
C SER A 172 -4.19 -1.85 19.41
N VAL A 173 -3.17 -1.06 19.80
CA VAL A 173 -2.53 -0.09 18.89
C VAL A 173 -1.83 -0.82 17.75
N LEU A 174 -1.01 -1.82 18.05
CA LEU A 174 -0.22 -2.54 17.03
C LEU A 174 -1.09 -3.33 16.04
N LEU A 175 -2.06 -4.08 16.54
CA LEU A 175 -3.03 -4.79 15.70
C LEU A 175 -3.95 -3.83 14.97
N GLY A 176 -4.35 -2.72 15.61
CA GLY A 176 -5.13 -1.66 15.00
C GLY A 176 -4.43 -1.06 13.78
N ILE A 177 -3.11 -0.81 13.86
CA ILE A 177 -2.30 -0.37 12.72
C ILE A 177 -2.32 -1.45 11.61
N ALA A 178 -2.06 -2.71 11.94
CA ALA A 178 -2.00 -3.79 10.94
C ALA A 178 -3.34 -3.98 10.21
N PHE A 179 -4.45 -4.06 10.93
CA PHE A 179 -5.78 -4.21 10.32
C PHE A 179 -6.20 -2.97 9.53
N SER A 180 -5.89 -1.77 10.05
CA SER A 180 -6.26 -0.53 9.37
C SER A 180 -5.41 -0.26 8.13
N ALA A 181 -4.16 -0.73 8.08
CA ALA A 181 -3.36 -0.68 6.86
C ALA A 181 -4.02 -1.51 5.75
N ASN A 182 -4.42 -2.75 6.04
CA ASN A 182 -5.10 -3.59 5.06
C ASN A 182 -6.47 -3.03 4.66
N ALA A 183 -7.29 -2.66 5.62
CA ALA A 183 -8.62 -2.09 5.34
C ALA A 183 -8.54 -0.77 4.57
N GLY A 184 -7.59 0.11 4.90
CA GLY A 184 -7.35 1.36 4.19
C GLY A 184 -6.88 1.15 2.75
N GLY A 185 -5.99 0.18 2.53
CA GLY A 185 -5.52 -0.18 1.19
C GLY A 185 -6.62 -0.60 0.21
N ILE A 186 -7.73 -1.14 0.70
CA ILE A 186 -8.88 -1.50 -0.14
C ILE A 186 -9.57 -0.24 -0.71
N ALA A 187 -9.53 0.89 0.00
CA ALA A 187 -10.35 2.06 -0.29
C ALA A 187 -10.08 2.75 -1.63
N THR A 188 -8.87 2.61 -2.20
CA THR A 188 -8.51 3.18 -3.51
C THR A 188 -7.92 2.13 -4.45
N VAL A 189 -7.94 2.42 -5.74
CA VAL A 189 -7.36 1.54 -6.77
C VAL A 189 -5.88 1.27 -6.52
N ILE A 190 -5.12 2.28 -6.10
CA ILE A 190 -3.66 2.22 -5.93
C ILE A 190 -3.21 1.82 -4.52
N GLY A 191 -4.14 1.72 -3.56
CA GLY A 191 -3.79 1.41 -2.17
C GLY A 191 -3.20 0.01 -1.98
N THR A 192 -3.64 -0.96 -2.79
CA THR A 192 -3.06 -2.32 -2.78
C THR A 192 -3.15 -2.96 -4.17
N PRO A 193 -2.11 -3.73 -4.59
CA PRO A 193 -2.06 -4.36 -5.92
C PRO A 193 -3.29 -5.18 -6.33
N PRO A 194 -3.90 -6.01 -5.47
CA PRO A 194 -5.07 -6.79 -5.85
C PRO A 194 -6.24 -5.97 -6.40
N ASN A 195 -6.42 -4.72 -5.93
CA ASN A 195 -7.51 -3.85 -6.41
C ASN A 195 -7.38 -3.57 -7.91
N SER A 196 -6.19 -3.16 -8.33
CA SER A 196 -5.94 -2.84 -9.74
C SER A 196 -5.84 -4.07 -10.61
N ILE A 197 -5.36 -5.21 -10.08
CA ILE A 197 -5.38 -6.49 -10.80
C ILE A 197 -6.83 -6.88 -11.11
N LEU A 198 -7.73 -6.76 -10.13
CA LEU A 198 -9.16 -7.01 -10.34
C LEU A 198 -9.76 -6.08 -11.40
N ILE A 199 -9.46 -4.78 -11.33
CA ILE A 199 -9.94 -3.79 -12.30
C ILE A 199 -9.44 -4.13 -13.71
N GLY A 200 -8.15 -4.48 -13.84
CA GLY A 200 -7.58 -4.88 -15.11
C GLY A 200 -8.18 -6.15 -15.69
N LEU A 201 -8.44 -7.13 -14.84
CA LEU A 201 -9.15 -8.34 -15.25
C LEU A 201 -10.55 -8.02 -15.78
N LEU A 202 -11.30 -7.20 -15.05
CA LEU A 202 -12.65 -6.79 -15.44
C LEU A 202 -12.66 -6.00 -16.76
N GLU A 203 -11.68 -5.13 -16.96
CA GLU A 203 -11.55 -4.35 -18.19
C GLU A 203 -11.15 -5.23 -19.39
N ASN A 204 -10.14 -6.09 -19.23
CA ASN A 204 -9.62 -6.91 -20.34
C ASN A 204 -10.55 -8.05 -20.72
N GLU A 205 -11.08 -8.79 -19.74
CA GLU A 205 -11.87 -10.00 -20.00
C GLU A 205 -13.37 -9.70 -20.18
N TYR A 206 -13.88 -8.70 -19.46
CA TYR A 206 -15.32 -8.42 -19.43
C TYR A 206 -15.70 -7.07 -20.02
N GLN A 207 -14.73 -6.27 -20.49
CA GLN A 207 -14.96 -4.92 -21.03
C GLN A 207 -15.69 -3.98 -20.03
N ILE A 208 -15.49 -4.23 -18.73
CA ILE A 208 -16.09 -3.43 -17.65
C ILE A 208 -15.08 -2.42 -17.16
N GLU A 209 -15.27 -1.14 -17.52
CA GLU A 209 -14.42 -0.04 -17.04
C GLU A 209 -14.86 0.41 -15.64
N ILE A 210 -13.94 0.30 -14.67
CA ILE A 210 -14.11 0.81 -13.30
C ILE A 210 -13.15 1.96 -13.09
N SER A 211 -13.65 3.20 -13.11
CA SER A 211 -12.85 4.39 -12.82
C SER A 211 -12.43 4.46 -11.35
N PHE A 212 -11.38 5.23 -11.08
CA PHE A 212 -10.90 5.49 -9.72
C PHE A 212 -12.02 5.94 -8.77
N LEU A 213 -12.88 6.85 -9.22
CA LEU A 213 -14.01 7.31 -8.41
C LEU A 213 -15.06 6.22 -8.19
N LYS A 214 -15.43 5.44 -9.24
CA LYS A 214 -16.38 4.33 -9.10
C LYS A 214 -15.88 3.32 -8.05
N TRP A 215 -14.60 2.97 -8.09
CA TRP A 215 -13.98 2.11 -7.07
C TRP A 215 -14.12 2.71 -5.67
N MET A 216 -13.72 3.98 -5.48
CA MET A 216 -13.80 4.63 -4.17
C MET A 216 -15.22 4.70 -3.60
N VAL A 217 -16.21 5.00 -4.43
CA VAL A 217 -17.63 5.08 -3.98
C VAL A 217 -18.10 3.76 -3.37
N PHE A 218 -17.63 2.64 -3.87
CA PHE A 218 -17.93 1.31 -3.35
C PHE A 218 -16.98 0.89 -2.21
N ALA A 219 -15.69 1.01 -2.42
CA ALA A 219 -14.67 0.43 -1.54
C ALA A 219 -14.41 1.25 -0.27
N LEU A 220 -14.54 2.59 -0.33
CA LEU A 220 -14.34 3.46 0.84
C LEU A 220 -15.36 3.21 1.96
N PRO A 221 -16.69 3.14 1.71
CA PRO A 221 -17.66 2.76 2.73
C PRO A 221 -17.36 1.38 3.34
N PHE A 222 -17.00 0.40 2.52
CA PHE A 222 -16.60 -0.92 2.99
C PHE A 222 -15.38 -0.86 3.90
N SER A 223 -14.34 -0.11 3.51
CA SER A 223 -13.14 0.13 4.32
C SER A 223 -13.50 0.76 5.68
N ILE A 224 -14.36 1.77 5.70
CA ILE A 224 -14.80 2.44 6.94
C ILE A 224 -15.52 1.45 7.87
N ILE A 225 -16.40 0.60 7.32
CA ILE A 225 -17.08 -0.44 8.10
C ILE A 225 -16.08 -1.42 8.68
N MET A 226 -15.12 -1.90 7.89
CA MET A 226 -14.08 -2.84 8.34
C MET A 226 -13.20 -2.25 9.44
N ILE A 227 -12.83 -0.97 9.34
CA ILE A 227 -12.08 -0.26 10.38
C ILE A 227 -12.93 -0.13 11.66
N GLY A 228 -14.21 0.23 11.53
CA GLY A 228 -15.12 0.32 12.64
C GLY A 228 -15.32 -1.01 13.38
N LEU A 229 -15.54 -2.09 12.64
CA LEU A 229 -15.65 -3.44 13.19
C LEU A 229 -14.35 -3.89 13.87
N SER A 230 -13.21 -3.67 13.23
CA SER A 230 -11.90 -3.97 13.81
C SER A 230 -11.65 -3.17 15.09
N TYR A 231 -12.01 -1.89 15.11
CA TYR A 231 -11.90 -1.05 16.31
C TYR A 231 -12.76 -1.58 17.46
N VAL A 232 -14.04 -1.85 17.21
CA VAL A 232 -14.95 -2.39 18.25
C VAL A 232 -14.43 -3.72 18.77
N THR A 233 -14.02 -4.61 17.89
CA THR A 233 -13.48 -5.91 18.25
C THR A 233 -12.23 -5.81 19.11
N LEU A 234 -11.25 -5.01 18.68
CA LEU A 234 -9.97 -4.87 19.40
C LEU A 234 -10.15 -4.17 20.75
N VAL A 235 -10.85 -3.03 20.76
CA VAL A 235 -10.86 -2.13 21.93
C VAL A 235 -11.93 -2.52 22.95
N HIS A 236 -13.03 -3.09 22.52
CA HIS A 236 -14.16 -3.38 23.43
C HIS A 236 -14.35 -4.86 23.74
N LEU A 237 -14.02 -5.76 22.80
CA LEU A 237 -14.27 -7.19 22.97
C LEU A 237 -13.01 -7.94 23.42
N ILE A 238 -11.87 -7.78 22.72
CA ILE A 238 -10.71 -8.65 22.96
C ILE A 238 -9.71 -8.02 23.93
N PHE A 239 -9.37 -6.74 23.76
CA PHE A 239 -8.33 -6.05 24.52
C PHE A 239 -8.84 -4.78 25.23
N PRO A 240 -9.82 -4.86 26.14
CA PRO A 240 -10.31 -3.69 26.85
C PRO A 240 -9.20 -3.06 27.72
N SER A 241 -9.03 -1.74 27.58
CA SER A 241 -8.01 -0.96 28.29
C SER A 241 -8.59 0.22 29.09
N LYS A 242 -9.85 0.09 29.58
CA LYS A 242 -10.54 1.14 30.35
C LYS A 242 -9.80 1.46 31.66
N GLY A 243 -9.73 2.76 31.98
CA GLY A 243 -9.20 3.25 33.26
C GLY A 243 -7.71 3.56 33.27
N LEU A 244 -7.02 3.52 32.13
CA LEU A 244 -5.69 4.09 31.97
C LEU A 244 -5.80 5.62 31.82
N ASN A 245 -4.99 6.38 32.56
CA ASN A 245 -4.94 7.85 32.47
C ASN A 245 -3.77 8.27 31.59
N PHE A 246 -4.08 8.89 30.47
CA PHE A 246 -3.09 9.34 29.47
C PHE A 246 -3.02 10.86 29.36
N SER A 247 -2.83 11.56 30.47
CA SER A 247 -2.62 13.03 30.48
C SER A 247 -1.42 13.43 29.60
N ALA A 248 -0.38 12.60 29.54
CA ALA A 248 0.85 12.85 28.78
C ALA A 248 0.75 12.55 27.26
N SER A 249 -0.32 11.89 26.78
CA SER A 249 -0.40 11.50 25.35
C SER A 249 -0.39 12.69 24.39
N LYS A 250 -0.99 13.81 24.80
CA LYS A 250 -1.03 15.05 24.01
C LYS A 250 0.36 15.69 23.87
N GLU A 251 1.16 15.63 24.92
CA GLU A 251 2.52 16.18 24.92
C GLU A 251 3.44 15.38 24.01
N VAL A 252 3.33 14.07 24.03
CA VAL A 252 4.11 13.17 23.15
C VAL A 252 3.88 13.46 21.69
N ILE A 253 2.61 13.53 21.28
CA ILE A 253 2.24 13.82 19.89
C ILE A 253 2.72 15.23 19.51
N GLN A 254 2.64 16.20 20.42
CA GLN A 254 3.17 17.54 20.19
C GLN A 254 4.70 17.56 20.07
N VAL A 255 5.41 16.79 20.87
CA VAL A 255 6.88 16.65 20.77
C VAL A 255 7.26 16.06 19.41
N GLU A 256 6.59 15.00 18.97
CA GLU A 256 6.85 14.41 17.64
C GLU A 256 6.52 15.39 16.50
N LEU A 257 5.44 16.17 16.60
CA LEU A 257 5.13 17.23 15.64
C LEU A 257 6.18 18.36 15.66
N ARG A 258 6.68 18.76 16.83
CA ARG A 258 7.74 19.76 16.94
C ARG A 258 9.06 19.31 16.32
N LYS A 259 9.40 18.01 16.40
CA LYS A 259 10.60 17.44 15.75
C LYS A 259 10.53 17.57 14.22
N LEU A 260 9.34 17.55 13.62
CA LEU A 260 9.17 17.77 12.18
C LEU A 260 9.39 19.24 11.78
N GLY A 261 9.30 20.17 12.74
CA GLY A 261 9.44 21.60 12.49
C GLY A 261 8.29 22.20 11.66
N PRO A 262 8.43 23.44 11.18
CA PRO A 262 7.43 24.09 10.33
C PRO A 262 7.29 23.40 8.99
N THR A 263 6.12 23.49 8.35
CA THR A 263 5.86 22.92 7.03
C THR A 263 6.78 23.55 5.97
N ARG A 264 7.62 22.75 5.35
CA ARG A 264 8.63 23.19 4.38
C ARG A 264 8.01 23.35 2.98
N SER A 265 8.66 24.14 2.12
CA SER A 265 8.21 24.35 0.72
C SER A 265 8.08 23.04 -0.05
N LYS A 266 8.99 22.08 0.18
CA LYS A 266 8.93 20.71 -0.39
C LYS A 266 7.63 20.00 -0.02
N GLU A 267 7.23 20.03 1.27
CA GLU A 267 6.00 19.41 1.74
C GLU A 267 4.76 20.03 1.10
N LYS A 268 4.74 21.37 0.99
CA LYS A 268 3.61 22.08 0.36
C LYS A 268 3.46 21.73 -1.11
N MET A 269 4.57 21.60 -1.82
CA MET A 269 4.58 21.26 -3.23
C MET A 269 4.11 19.83 -3.47
N VAL A 270 4.63 18.86 -2.70
CA VAL A 270 4.14 17.47 -2.77
C VAL A 270 2.64 17.41 -2.45
N LEU A 271 2.21 18.14 -1.42
CA LEU A 271 0.78 18.22 -1.06
C LEU A 271 -0.06 18.83 -2.20
N ALA A 272 0.44 19.86 -2.87
CA ALA A 272 -0.26 20.49 -4.00
C ALA A 272 -0.39 19.54 -5.19
N ILE A 273 0.71 18.87 -5.59
CA ILE A 273 0.69 17.88 -6.67
C ILE A 273 -0.26 16.74 -6.32
N PHE A 274 -0.19 16.22 -5.09
CA PHE A 274 -1.08 15.18 -4.60
C PHE A 274 -2.55 15.61 -4.65
N ALA A 275 -2.87 16.80 -4.14
CA ALA A 275 -4.24 17.33 -4.15
C ALA A 275 -4.79 17.53 -5.57
N VAL A 276 -3.96 18.04 -6.49
CA VAL A 276 -4.32 18.16 -7.91
C VAL A 276 -4.60 16.79 -8.53
N THR A 277 -3.74 15.82 -8.28
CA THR A 277 -3.88 14.46 -8.81
C THR A 277 -5.17 13.79 -8.33
N VAL A 278 -5.46 13.86 -7.02
CA VAL A 278 -6.69 13.32 -6.45
C VAL A 278 -7.91 14.04 -7.02
N SER A 279 -7.85 15.36 -7.18
CA SER A 279 -8.93 16.14 -7.80
C SER A 279 -9.16 15.73 -9.26
N LEU A 280 -8.10 15.52 -10.03
CA LEU A 280 -8.21 15.05 -11.41
C LEU A 280 -8.83 13.65 -11.49
N TRP A 281 -8.50 12.71 -10.59
CA TRP A 281 -9.14 11.40 -10.54
C TRP A 281 -10.64 11.49 -10.20
N ILE A 282 -11.00 12.32 -9.21
CA ILE A 282 -12.39 12.49 -8.80
C ILE A 282 -13.22 13.12 -9.93
N PHE A 283 -12.69 14.16 -10.56
CA PHE A 283 -13.40 14.92 -11.59
C PHE A 283 -13.14 14.44 -13.02
N ARG A 284 -12.39 13.33 -13.23
CA ARG A 284 -12.04 12.80 -14.57
C ARG A 284 -13.24 12.70 -15.50
N THR A 285 -14.30 12.07 -15.03
CA THR A 285 -15.51 11.85 -15.85
C THR A 285 -16.16 13.18 -16.25
N LEU A 286 -16.23 14.15 -15.33
CA LEU A 286 -16.74 15.48 -15.60
C LEU A 286 -15.84 16.24 -16.59
N ILE A 287 -14.52 16.18 -16.39
CA ILE A 287 -13.55 16.82 -17.30
C ILE A 287 -13.70 16.25 -18.72
N ASN A 288 -13.77 14.94 -18.88
CA ASN A 288 -13.93 14.29 -20.18
C ASN A 288 -15.30 14.59 -20.82
N SER A 289 -16.34 14.84 -20.03
CA SER A 289 -17.65 15.26 -20.57
C SER A 289 -17.64 16.70 -21.11
N ILE A 290 -16.86 17.60 -20.49
CA ILE A 290 -16.71 18.99 -20.93
C ILE A 290 -15.68 19.10 -22.07
N PHE A 291 -14.60 18.35 -21.98
CA PHE A 291 -13.48 18.34 -22.95
C PHE A 291 -13.22 16.93 -23.48
N PRO A 292 -14.08 16.39 -24.36
CA PRO A 292 -13.95 14.99 -24.85
C PRO A 292 -12.62 14.70 -25.56
N SER A 293 -12.01 15.74 -26.16
CA SER A 293 -10.74 15.63 -26.88
C SER A 293 -9.54 15.32 -25.96
N LEU A 294 -9.64 15.53 -24.66
CA LEU A 294 -8.56 15.22 -23.72
C LEU A 294 -8.44 13.72 -23.46
N GLY A 295 -9.53 12.98 -23.46
CA GLY A 295 -9.53 11.53 -23.27
C GLY A 295 -8.76 11.08 -22.02
N LEU A 296 -8.85 11.82 -20.89
CA LEU A 296 -8.07 11.54 -19.69
C LEU A 296 -8.37 10.15 -19.16
N SER A 297 -7.32 9.35 -18.91
CA SER A 297 -7.39 8.09 -18.18
C SER A 297 -6.78 8.25 -16.77
N ASP A 298 -7.11 7.32 -15.86
CA ASP A 298 -6.53 7.31 -14.51
C ASP A 298 -5.01 7.12 -14.56
N THR A 299 -4.53 6.35 -15.52
CA THR A 299 -3.09 6.15 -15.79
C THR A 299 -2.40 7.43 -16.24
N MET A 300 -3.02 8.21 -17.16
CA MET A 300 -2.44 9.49 -17.62
C MET A 300 -2.30 10.47 -16.45
N ILE A 301 -3.31 10.55 -15.57
CA ILE A 301 -3.30 11.40 -14.38
C ILE A 301 -2.18 10.97 -13.42
N SER A 302 -2.02 9.67 -13.19
CA SER A 302 -0.97 9.10 -12.36
C SER A 302 0.43 9.43 -12.90
N MET A 303 0.65 9.23 -14.20
CA MET A 303 1.92 9.54 -14.87
C MET A 303 2.22 11.03 -14.89
N PHE A 304 1.20 11.88 -15.07
CA PHE A 304 1.36 13.34 -14.94
C PHE A 304 1.87 13.72 -13.54
N ALA A 305 1.30 13.13 -12.49
CA ALA A 305 1.77 13.35 -11.12
C ALA A 305 3.24 12.92 -10.95
N ALA A 306 3.60 11.72 -11.42
CA ALA A 306 4.96 11.19 -11.34
C ALA A 306 5.95 12.14 -12.06
N ILE A 307 5.68 12.48 -13.31
CA ILE A 307 6.53 13.40 -14.10
C ILE A 307 6.66 14.75 -13.40
N SER A 308 5.55 15.30 -12.86
CA SER A 308 5.57 16.58 -12.15
C SER A 308 6.49 16.55 -10.93
N LEU A 309 6.54 15.44 -10.19
CA LEU A 309 7.41 15.29 -9.01
C LEU A 309 8.90 15.26 -9.35
N PHE A 310 9.26 14.80 -10.54
CA PHE A 310 10.64 14.85 -11.04
C PHE A 310 10.97 16.17 -11.74
N ALA A 311 10.03 16.75 -12.47
CA ALA A 311 10.29 17.88 -13.37
C ALA A 311 10.12 19.25 -12.71
N VAL A 312 9.26 19.37 -11.66
CA VAL A 312 8.99 20.67 -11.04
C VAL A 312 9.99 20.95 -9.92
N PRO A 313 10.89 21.94 -10.06
CA PRO A 313 11.83 22.27 -9.02
C PRO A 313 11.15 23.01 -7.87
N PHE A 314 11.41 22.60 -6.62
CA PHE A 314 10.92 23.32 -5.44
C PHE A 314 11.74 24.59 -5.13
N ASN A 315 12.94 24.71 -5.69
CA ASN A 315 13.80 25.88 -5.62
C ASN A 315 14.41 26.16 -6.99
N LEU A 316 13.79 27.08 -7.74
CA LEU A 316 14.22 27.49 -9.07
C LEU A 316 15.65 28.05 -9.09
N LYS A 317 16.10 28.72 -7.99
CA LYS A 317 17.44 29.33 -7.93
C LYS A 317 18.55 28.29 -7.76
N LYS A 318 18.26 27.15 -7.15
CA LYS A 318 19.24 26.07 -6.89
C LYS A 318 19.08 24.88 -7.84
N GLY A 319 17.99 24.82 -8.63
CA GLY A 319 17.67 23.66 -9.46
C GLY A 319 17.38 22.40 -8.66
N ASP A 320 16.87 22.54 -7.42
CA ASP A 320 16.60 21.40 -6.55
C ASP A 320 15.22 20.80 -6.85
N PHE A 321 15.15 19.48 -7.08
CA PHE A 321 13.93 18.70 -7.34
C PHE A 321 13.52 17.89 -6.09
N ILE A 322 12.28 17.39 -6.11
CA ILE A 322 11.73 16.56 -5.00
C ILE A 322 12.29 15.15 -5.08
N LEU A 323 12.26 14.53 -6.25
CA LEU A 323 12.74 13.16 -6.51
C LEU A 323 13.99 13.12 -7.38
#